data_d5bb1c59211c21591b84ce6ebcf6c01c
#
_entry.id   d5bb1c59211c21591b84ce6ebcf6c01c
#
_cell.length_a   1.000
_cell.length_b   1.000
_cell.length_c   1.000
_cell.angle_alpha   90.00
_cell.angle_beta   90.00
_cell.angle_gamma   90.00
#
_symmetry.space_group_name_H-M   'P 1'
#
loop_
_entity.id
_entity.type
_entity.pdbx_description
1 polymer ?
#
loop_
_entity_poly.entity_id
_entity_poly.type
_entity_poly.pdbx_seq_one_letter_code
_entity_poly.pdbx_strand_id
1 'polypeptide(L)'
;MNTHLFLLINAQEHASKLFILFAVFCANYLILLPIGLLGIYCIYKPVYRTLVIKILISLALVLTVTFIIRHLFYSPRPFVLNVGTNFLTHDKTSSLPSQHAVFIWTICFSIYLNYKKQFKSFAYLSTVVALLVCWSRIYLGVHWPLDILVGMLLSFISVYLIKKFWFLYYKIYK
;
A
#
# COMPACT_ATOMS: atom_id res chain seq x y z
N MET A 1 0.26 10.43 -20.38
CA MET A 1 0.56 10.93 -19.00
C MET A 1 1.11 9.81 -18.10
N ASN A 2 0.41 8.68 -17.96
CA ASN A 2 0.86 7.57 -17.08
C ASN A 2 2.22 6.99 -17.48
N THR A 3 2.43 6.69 -18.79
CA THR A 3 3.70 6.20 -19.34
C THR A 3 4.84 7.21 -19.18
N HIS A 4 4.59 8.49 -19.38
CA HIS A 4 5.58 9.53 -19.21
C HIS A 4 6.07 9.64 -17.76
N LEU A 5 5.14 9.66 -16.80
CA LEU A 5 5.47 9.66 -15.36
C LEU A 5 6.21 8.38 -14.94
N PHE A 6 5.83 7.24 -15.52
CA PHE A 6 6.53 5.98 -15.28
C PHE A 6 7.99 6.08 -15.72
N LEU A 7 8.26 6.51 -16.95
CA LEU A 7 9.62 6.61 -17.50
C LEU A 7 10.50 7.62 -16.75
N LEU A 8 9.91 8.66 -16.13
CA LEU A 8 10.63 9.61 -15.26
C LEU A 8 11.10 8.96 -13.94
N ILE A 9 10.39 7.95 -13.45
CA ILE A 9 10.67 7.32 -12.14
C ILE A 9 11.41 5.99 -12.31
N ASN A 10 11.12 5.25 -13.38
CA ASN A 10 11.68 3.92 -13.64
C ASN A 10 13.19 3.96 -13.76
N ALA A 11 13.88 3.03 -13.12
CA ALA A 11 15.31 2.87 -13.20
C ALA A 11 15.74 2.56 -14.62
N GLN A 12 16.77 3.25 -15.10
CA GLN A 12 17.41 2.95 -16.39
C GLN A 12 18.35 1.74 -16.27
N GLU A 13 18.72 1.13 -17.38
CA GLU A 13 19.62 -0.05 -17.42
C GLU A 13 20.96 0.19 -16.70
N HIS A 14 21.46 1.44 -16.72
CA HIS A 14 22.72 1.82 -16.07
C HIS A 14 22.54 2.32 -14.64
N ALA A 15 21.35 2.13 -14.03
CA ALA A 15 21.12 2.55 -12.67
C ALA A 15 22.09 1.87 -11.69
N SER A 16 22.49 2.61 -10.64
CA SER A 16 23.40 2.09 -9.62
C SER A 16 22.85 0.82 -8.98
N LYS A 17 23.66 -0.23 -8.91
CA LYS A 17 23.32 -1.49 -8.24
C LYS A 17 22.87 -1.28 -6.80
N LEU A 18 23.48 -0.32 -6.09
CA LEU A 18 23.12 0.02 -4.72
C LEU A 18 21.68 0.56 -4.62
N PHE A 19 21.29 1.44 -5.54
CA PHE A 19 19.92 1.96 -5.60
C PHE A 19 18.89 0.88 -5.97
N ILE A 20 19.24 -0.02 -6.88
CA ILE A 20 18.39 -1.18 -7.23
C ILE A 20 18.20 -2.07 -6.01
N LEU A 21 19.28 -2.42 -5.29
CA LEU A 21 19.20 -3.23 -4.06
C LEU A 21 18.35 -2.55 -2.97
N PHE A 22 18.51 -1.23 -2.78
CA PHE A 22 17.70 -0.46 -1.87
C PHE A 22 16.21 -0.49 -2.27
N ALA A 23 15.90 -0.31 -3.57
CA ALA A 23 14.52 -0.39 -4.04
C ALA A 23 13.93 -1.79 -3.87
N VAL A 24 14.70 -2.86 -4.12
CA VAL A 24 14.28 -4.25 -3.87
C VAL A 24 14.01 -4.48 -2.38
N PHE A 25 14.87 -3.96 -1.50
CA PHE A 25 14.63 -3.99 -0.05
C PHE A 25 13.32 -3.28 0.32
N CYS A 26 13.08 -2.07 -0.21
CA CYS A 26 11.83 -1.33 0.02
C CYS A 26 10.62 -2.10 -0.51
N ALA A 27 10.72 -2.72 -1.69
CA ALA A 27 9.62 -3.44 -2.32
C ALA A 27 9.19 -4.70 -1.56
N ASN A 28 10.15 -5.43 -0.95
CA ASN A 28 9.90 -6.76 -0.41
C ASN A 28 9.81 -6.78 1.12
N TYR A 29 10.61 -5.96 1.82
CA TYR A 29 10.78 -6.09 3.26
C TYR A 29 10.27 -4.90 4.06
N LEU A 30 10.32 -3.69 3.51
CA LEU A 30 10.00 -2.48 4.27
C LEU A 30 8.54 -2.44 4.74
N ILE A 31 7.64 -3.11 4.01
CA ILE A 31 6.23 -3.26 4.38
C ILE A 31 6.03 -4.00 5.73
N LEU A 32 6.99 -4.83 6.14
CA LEU A 32 6.93 -5.57 7.39
C LEU A 32 7.14 -4.68 8.62
N LEU A 33 7.79 -3.53 8.45
CA LEU A 33 8.10 -2.62 9.56
C LEU A 33 6.85 -2.10 10.28
N PRO A 34 5.85 -1.47 9.62
CA PRO A 34 4.64 -1.03 10.31
C PRO A 34 3.81 -2.19 10.87
N ILE A 35 3.84 -3.37 10.25
CA ILE A 35 3.17 -4.57 10.76
C ILE A 35 3.80 -5.02 12.08
N GLY A 36 5.13 -5.16 12.11
CA GLY A 36 5.86 -5.57 13.31
C GLY A 36 5.67 -4.58 14.46
N LEU A 37 5.72 -3.28 14.18
CA LEU A 37 5.47 -2.24 15.18
C LEU A 37 4.03 -2.29 15.71
N LEU A 38 3.02 -2.50 14.86
CA LEU A 38 1.64 -2.71 15.31
C LEU A 38 1.50 -3.92 16.21
N GLY A 39 2.15 -5.04 15.86
CA GLY A 39 2.19 -6.24 16.68
C GLY A 39 2.76 -5.96 18.07
N ILE A 40 3.91 -5.30 18.13
CA ILE A 40 4.57 -4.91 19.38
C ILE A 40 3.65 -4.00 20.21
N TYR A 41 3.08 -2.95 19.59
CA TYR A 41 2.16 -2.06 20.30
C TYR A 41 0.92 -2.76 20.84
N CYS A 42 0.38 -3.76 20.13
CA CYS A 42 -0.78 -4.53 20.60
C CYS A 42 -0.51 -5.35 21.85
N ILE A 43 0.74 -5.82 22.03
CA ILE A 43 1.16 -6.54 23.23
C ILE A 43 1.18 -5.59 24.44
N TYR A 44 1.82 -4.43 24.28
CA TYR A 44 2.05 -3.51 25.41
C TYR A 44 0.88 -2.57 25.72
N LYS A 45 -0.01 -2.29 24.76
CA LYS A 45 -1.12 -1.32 24.93
C LYS A 45 -2.41 -1.82 24.29
N PRO A 46 -3.37 -2.30 25.09
CA PRO A 46 -4.65 -2.85 24.60
C PRO A 46 -5.45 -1.91 23.67
N VAL A 47 -5.25 -0.60 23.79
CA VAL A 47 -5.91 0.40 22.93
C VAL A 47 -5.63 0.21 21.44
N TYR A 48 -4.48 -0.41 21.08
CA TYR A 48 -4.13 -0.69 19.69
C TYR A 48 -4.89 -1.89 19.11
N ARG A 49 -5.43 -2.78 19.94
CA ARG A 49 -6.19 -3.95 19.49
C ARG A 49 -7.40 -3.56 18.64
N THR A 50 -8.15 -2.55 19.08
CA THR A 50 -9.28 -2.01 18.30
C THR A 50 -8.82 -1.42 16.96
N LEU A 51 -7.68 -0.73 16.94
CA LEU A 51 -7.10 -0.22 15.68
C LEU A 51 -6.73 -1.36 14.74
N VAL A 52 -6.07 -2.41 15.24
CA VAL A 52 -5.71 -3.58 14.44
C VAL A 52 -6.94 -4.29 13.88
N ILE A 53 -7.99 -4.47 14.67
CA ILE A 53 -9.26 -5.06 14.18
C ILE A 53 -9.82 -4.23 13.01
N LYS A 54 -9.84 -2.89 13.12
CA LYS A 54 -10.29 -2.02 12.04
C LYS A 54 -9.39 -2.13 10.81
N ILE A 55 -8.07 -2.23 10.99
CA ILE A 55 -7.12 -2.45 9.89
C ILE A 55 -7.42 -3.78 9.20
N LEU A 56 -7.58 -4.87 9.93
CA LEU A 56 -7.84 -6.19 9.37
C LEU A 56 -9.15 -6.23 8.57
N ILE A 57 -10.23 -5.64 9.11
CA ILE A 57 -11.51 -5.56 8.39
C ILE A 57 -11.38 -4.70 7.13
N SER A 58 -10.69 -3.55 7.23
CA SER A 58 -10.44 -2.68 6.06
C SER A 58 -9.59 -3.38 4.99
N LEU A 59 -8.57 -4.13 5.40
CA LEU A 59 -7.74 -4.93 4.50
C LEU A 59 -8.56 -6.02 3.83
N ALA A 60 -9.37 -6.78 4.57
CA ALA A 60 -10.23 -7.81 4.01
C ALA A 60 -11.15 -7.21 2.93
N LEU A 61 -11.82 -6.08 3.24
CA LEU A 61 -12.69 -5.40 2.29
C LEU A 61 -11.94 -4.96 1.02
N VAL A 62 -10.86 -4.20 1.18
CA VAL A 62 -10.15 -3.62 0.03
C VAL A 62 -9.40 -4.66 -0.80
N LEU A 63 -8.87 -5.73 -0.18
CA LEU A 63 -8.22 -6.81 -0.92
C LEU A 63 -9.24 -7.63 -1.72
N THR A 64 -10.44 -7.84 -1.18
CA THR A 64 -11.55 -8.46 -1.93
C THR A 64 -11.93 -7.61 -3.15
N VAL A 65 -12.10 -6.30 -2.98
CA VAL A 65 -12.37 -5.37 -4.10
C VAL A 65 -11.22 -5.39 -5.11
N THR A 66 -9.98 -5.36 -4.64
CA THR A 66 -8.77 -5.45 -5.47
C THR A 66 -8.75 -6.75 -6.28
N PHE A 67 -9.05 -7.87 -5.64
CA PHE A 67 -9.12 -9.18 -6.31
C PHE A 67 -10.18 -9.16 -7.43
N ILE A 68 -11.39 -8.66 -7.15
CA ILE A 68 -12.47 -8.55 -8.13
C ILE A 68 -12.04 -7.68 -9.32
N ILE A 69 -11.49 -6.49 -9.07
CA ILE A 69 -11.05 -5.59 -10.14
C ILE A 69 -9.99 -6.26 -11.01
N ARG A 70 -8.98 -6.90 -10.41
CA ARG A 70 -7.89 -7.56 -11.13
C ARG A 70 -8.34 -8.77 -11.94
N HIS A 71 -9.42 -9.43 -11.51
CA HIS A 71 -9.99 -10.58 -12.20
C HIS A 71 -10.89 -10.17 -13.37
N LEU A 72 -11.68 -9.11 -13.18
CA LEU A 72 -12.62 -8.62 -14.20
C LEU A 72 -11.94 -7.72 -15.26
N PHE A 73 -10.91 -6.96 -14.88
CA PHE A 73 -10.25 -5.99 -15.74
C PHE A 73 -8.75 -6.26 -15.79
N TYR A 74 -8.30 -6.89 -16.88
CA TYR A 74 -6.89 -7.09 -17.10
C TYR A 74 -6.21 -5.78 -17.53
N SER A 75 -5.22 -5.35 -16.75
CA SER A 75 -4.35 -4.21 -17.05
C SER A 75 -2.92 -4.71 -17.19
N PRO A 76 -2.28 -4.61 -18.37
CA PRO A 76 -0.92 -5.10 -18.56
C PRO A 76 0.08 -4.25 -17.77
N ARG A 77 1.09 -4.92 -17.22
CA ARG A 77 2.21 -4.28 -16.51
C ARG A 77 3.18 -3.60 -17.47
N PRO A 78 4.00 -2.62 -17.02
CA PRO A 78 5.01 -1.98 -17.85
C PRO A 78 5.89 -2.97 -18.60
N PHE A 79 6.44 -3.97 -17.92
CA PHE A 79 7.34 -4.97 -18.53
C PHE A 79 6.63 -5.92 -19.51
N VAL A 80 5.33 -6.12 -19.40
CA VAL A 80 4.54 -6.92 -20.37
C VAL A 80 4.41 -6.19 -21.71
N LEU A 81 4.40 -4.85 -21.66
CA LEU A 81 4.35 -3.98 -22.84
C LEU A 81 5.75 -3.56 -23.32
N ASN A 82 6.82 -4.13 -22.76
CA ASN A 82 8.20 -3.75 -23.04
C ASN A 82 8.47 -2.24 -22.87
N VAL A 83 7.87 -1.63 -21.84
CA VAL A 83 8.05 -0.21 -21.50
C VAL A 83 8.97 -0.10 -20.28
N GLY A 84 10.08 0.61 -20.43
CA GLY A 84 11.11 0.79 -19.40
C GLY A 84 11.87 -0.49 -19.06
N THR A 85 12.60 -0.45 -17.94
CA THR A 85 13.44 -1.57 -17.48
C THR A 85 12.79 -2.25 -16.27
N ASN A 86 12.81 -3.57 -16.24
CA ASN A 86 12.30 -4.38 -15.14
C ASN A 86 13.44 -5.02 -14.35
N PHE A 87 13.51 -4.74 -13.06
CA PHE A 87 14.52 -5.27 -12.13
C PHE A 87 13.96 -6.24 -11.10
N LEU A 88 12.66 -6.60 -11.19
CA LEU A 88 12.04 -7.50 -10.24
C LEU A 88 11.24 -8.58 -10.98
N THR A 89 11.55 -9.84 -10.72
CA THR A 89 10.77 -10.98 -11.26
C THR A 89 9.33 -10.88 -10.74
N HIS A 90 8.39 -10.88 -11.67
CA HIS A 90 6.96 -10.80 -11.33
C HIS A 90 6.11 -11.50 -12.39
N ASP A 91 5.00 -12.13 -11.94
CA ASP A 91 4.05 -12.75 -12.85
C ASP A 91 3.33 -11.74 -13.73
N LYS A 92 2.92 -12.17 -14.93
CA LYS A 92 2.16 -11.37 -15.90
C LYS A 92 0.67 -11.19 -15.50
N THR A 93 0.39 -11.16 -14.21
CA THR A 93 -0.95 -10.87 -13.67
C THR A 93 -1.33 -9.39 -13.85
N SER A 94 -2.62 -9.07 -13.73
CA SER A 94 -3.11 -7.68 -13.86
C SER A 94 -2.33 -6.72 -12.96
N SER A 95 -2.00 -5.53 -13.49
CA SER A 95 -1.23 -4.49 -12.80
C SER A 95 -2.10 -3.66 -11.84
N LEU A 96 -3.32 -3.34 -12.26
CA LEU A 96 -4.23 -2.42 -11.58
C LEU A 96 -5.22 -3.16 -10.66
N PRO A 97 -5.41 -2.72 -9.41
CA PRO A 97 -4.56 -1.83 -8.62
C PRO A 97 -3.34 -2.56 -8.02
N SER A 98 -2.33 -1.80 -7.58
CA SER A 98 -1.16 -2.37 -6.89
C SER A 98 -1.51 -2.89 -5.50
N GLN A 99 -1.36 -4.20 -5.27
CA GLN A 99 -1.65 -4.82 -3.97
C GLN A 99 -0.75 -4.27 -2.84
N HIS A 100 0.52 -3.98 -3.12
CA HIS A 100 1.43 -3.37 -2.15
C HIS A 100 0.96 -1.97 -1.74
N ALA A 101 0.52 -1.15 -2.72
CA ALA A 101 -0.03 0.16 -2.43
C ALA A 101 -1.32 0.04 -1.60
N VAL A 102 -2.25 -0.83 -2.00
CA VAL A 102 -3.48 -1.11 -1.26
C VAL A 102 -3.18 -1.48 0.19
N PHE A 103 -2.27 -2.42 0.40
CA PHE A 103 -1.94 -2.91 1.73
C PHE A 103 -1.36 -1.83 2.63
N ILE A 104 -0.29 -1.16 2.17
CA ILE A 104 0.43 -0.20 3.01
C ILE A 104 -0.38 1.07 3.27
N TRP A 105 -1.14 1.57 2.28
CA TRP A 105 -2.00 2.73 2.46
C TRP A 105 -3.20 2.45 3.35
N THR A 106 -3.72 1.21 3.38
CA THR A 106 -4.77 0.84 4.33
C THR A 106 -4.28 0.95 5.77
N ILE A 107 -3.07 0.49 6.07
CA ILE A 107 -2.46 0.66 7.39
C ILE A 107 -2.30 2.16 7.70
N CYS A 108 -1.73 2.91 6.77
CA CYS A 108 -1.46 4.34 6.92
C CYS A 108 -2.74 5.14 7.22
N PHE A 109 -3.77 5.00 6.38
CA PHE A 109 -5.05 5.70 6.57
C PHE A 109 -5.79 5.25 7.82
N SER A 110 -5.71 3.97 8.18
CA SER A 110 -6.30 3.49 9.43
C SER A 110 -5.70 4.18 10.65
N ILE A 111 -4.39 4.42 10.66
CA ILE A 111 -3.72 5.15 11.72
C ILE A 111 -4.19 6.62 11.71
N TYR A 112 -4.19 7.29 10.55
CA TYR A 112 -4.60 8.68 10.43
C TYR A 112 -6.07 8.92 10.81
N LEU A 113 -6.98 8.10 10.31
CA LEU A 113 -8.42 8.29 10.56
C LEU A 113 -8.85 7.90 11.99
N ASN A 114 -8.05 7.11 12.69
CA ASN A 114 -8.25 6.80 14.10
C ASN A 114 -7.22 7.51 15.00
N TYR A 115 -6.66 8.62 14.50
CA TYR A 115 -5.58 9.37 15.13
C TYR A 115 -5.90 9.77 16.57
N LYS A 116 -4.97 9.44 17.44
CA LYS A 116 -4.80 10.02 18.77
C LYS A 116 -3.38 10.58 18.84
N LYS A 117 -3.13 11.63 19.61
CA LYS A 117 -1.82 12.31 19.70
C LYS A 117 -0.64 11.35 19.87
N GLN A 118 -0.85 10.24 20.57
CA GLN A 118 0.14 9.17 20.79
C GLN A 118 0.57 8.40 19.54
N PHE A 119 -0.19 8.49 18.42
CA PHE A 119 0.13 7.79 17.16
C PHE A 119 0.89 8.66 16.16
N LYS A 120 1.21 9.90 16.49
CA LYS A 120 1.78 10.88 15.57
C LYS A 120 3.07 10.36 14.88
N SER A 121 4.04 9.90 15.67
CA SER A 121 5.31 9.41 15.14
C SER A 121 5.11 8.14 14.29
N PHE A 122 4.20 7.25 14.71
CA PHE A 122 3.88 6.06 13.96
C PHE A 122 3.16 6.36 12.64
N ALA A 123 2.28 7.36 12.61
CA ALA A 123 1.64 7.82 11.38
C ALA A 123 2.66 8.36 10.37
N TYR A 124 3.59 9.21 10.81
CA TYR A 124 4.67 9.71 9.95
C TYR A 124 5.57 8.59 9.41
N LEU A 125 6.02 7.68 10.28
CA LEU A 125 6.83 6.55 9.86
C LEU A 125 6.10 5.71 8.81
N SER A 126 4.82 5.38 9.06
CA SER A 126 4.00 4.59 8.13
C SER A 126 3.83 5.30 6.78
N THR A 127 3.73 6.63 6.77
CA THR A 127 3.65 7.42 5.53
C THR A 127 4.95 7.34 4.74
N VAL A 128 6.11 7.52 5.40
CA VAL A 128 7.42 7.40 4.74
C VAL A 128 7.59 6.00 4.15
N VAL A 129 7.25 4.97 4.91
CA VAL A 129 7.27 3.58 4.43
C VAL A 129 6.34 3.39 3.23
N ALA A 130 5.11 3.91 3.27
CA ALA A 130 4.16 3.81 2.17
C ALA A 130 4.69 4.46 0.89
N LEU A 131 5.29 5.64 1.00
CA LEU A 131 5.89 6.35 -0.13
C LEU A 131 7.07 5.57 -0.72
N LEU A 132 7.97 5.05 0.11
CA LEU A 132 9.14 4.27 -0.32
C LEU A 132 8.72 2.95 -0.99
N VAL A 133 7.77 2.23 -0.39
CA VAL A 133 7.23 1.00 -1.00
C VAL A 133 6.58 1.31 -2.35
N CYS A 134 5.74 2.32 -2.44
CA CYS A 134 5.07 2.69 -3.70
C CYS A 134 6.06 3.17 -4.76
N TRP A 135 7.03 4.01 -4.39
CA TRP A 135 8.10 4.45 -5.29
C TRP A 135 8.89 3.26 -5.84
N SER A 136 9.28 2.33 -4.97
CA SER A 136 10.07 1.16 -5.38
C SER A 136 9.35 0.29 -6.42
N ARG A 137 8.01 0.19 -6.36
CA ARG A 137 7.22 -0.59 -7.36
C ARG A 137 7.27 0.03 -8.75
N ILE A 138 7.30 1.37 -8.86
CA ILE A 138 7.43 2.09 -10.12
C ILE A 138 8.89 2.04 -10.57
N TYR A 139 9.83 2.32 -9.66
CA TYR A 139 11.26 2.36 -9.93
C TYR A 139 11.77 1.03 -10.48
N LEU A 140 11.33 -0.10 -9.95
CA LEU A 140 11.69 -1.46 -10.38
C LEU A 140 10.92 -1.95 -11.62
N GLY A 141 9.99 -1.18 -12.19
CA GLY A 141 9.34 -1.48 -13.46
C GLY A 141 8.12 -2.40 -13.38
N VAL A 142 7.55 -2.65 -12.18
CA VAL A 142 6.45 -3.63 -12.00
C VAL A 142 5.05 -3.04 -11.96
N HIS A 143 4.92 -1.73 -11.72
CA HIS A 143 3.63 -1.04 -11.66
C HIS A 143 3.66 0.34 -12.31
N TRP A 144 2.53 0.74 -12.85
CA TRP A 144 2.29 2.10 -13.31
C TRP A 144 2.01 3.05 -12.13
N PRO A 145 2.33 4.37 -12.26
CA PRO A 145 1.91 5.36 -11.26
C PRO A 145 0.40 5.33 -10.96
N LEU A 146 -0.43 5.12 -11.97
CA LEU A 146 -1.88 5.02 -11.81
C LEU A 146 -2.30 3.84 -10.93
N ASP A 147 -1.59 2.71 -11.00
CA ASP A 147 -1.89 1.54 -10.15
C ASP A 147 -1.72 1.86 -8.67
N ILE A 148 -0.74 2.70 -8.36
CA ILE A 148 -0.46 3.17 -7.01
C ILE A 148 -1.56 4.13 -6.54
N LEU A 149 -1.92 5.10 -7.37
CA LEU A 149 -2.96 6.10 -7.05
C LEU A 149 -4.32 5.44 -6.83
N VAL A 150 -4.71 4.51 -7.69
CA VAL A 150 -5.97 3.77 -7.54
C VAL A 150 -5.92 2.90 -6.27
N GLY A 151 -4.81 2.22 -6.01
CA GLY A 151 -4.63 1.47 -4.77
C GLY A 151 -4.76 2.33 -3.51
N MET A 152 -4.17 3.53 -3.52
CA MET A 152 -4.28 4.51 -2.44
C MET A 152 -5.73 4.98 -2.25
N LEU A 153 -6.45 5.30 -3.33
CA LEU A 153 -7.84 5.74 -3.28
C LEU A 153 -8.77 4.66 -2.71
N LEU A 154 -8.65 3.43 -3.18
CA LEU A 154 -9.43 2.29 -2.69
C LEU A 154 -9.18 2.04 -1.20
N SER A 155 -7.93 2.17 -0.76
CA SER A 155 -7.57 2.05 0.65
C SER A 155 -8.23 3.12 1.51
N PHE A 156 -8.21 4.38 1.05
CA PHE A 156 -8.87 5.49 1.75
C PHE A 156 -10.37 5.24 1.89
N ILE A 157 -11.04 4.88 0.79
CA ILE A 157 -12.50 4.60 0.77
C ILE A 157 -12.82 3.47 1.75
N SER A 158 -12.08 2.36 1.69
CA SER A 158 -12.30 1.21 2.58
C SER A 158 -12.19 1.58 4.05
N VAL A 159 -11.10 2.27 4.43
CA VAL A 159 -10.87 2.68 5.82
C VAL A 159 -11.92 3.68 6.29
N TYR A 160 -12.32 4.62 5.44
CA TYR A 160 -13.38 5.59 5.76
C TYR A 160 -14.73 4.91 6.00
N LEU A 161 -15.11 3.94 5.17
CA LEU A 161 -16.35 3.16 5.32
C LEU A 161 -16.34 2.37 6.64
N ILE A 162 -15.25 1.68 6.96
CA ILE A 162 -15.14 0.91 8.21
C ILE A 162 -15.16 1.83 9.42
N LYS A 163 -14.51 3.00 9.37
CA LYS A 163 -14.59 4.00 10.44
C LYS A 163 -16.01 4.49 10.66
N LYS A 164 -16.74 4.82 9.58
CA LYS A 164 -18.15 5.27 9.64
C LYS A 164 -19.07 4.18 10.19
N PHE A 165 -18.93 2.95 9.69
CA PHE A 165 -19.68 1.79 10.18
C PHE A 165 -19.45 1.55 11.68
N TRP A 166 -18.18 1.60 12.12
CA TRP A 166 -17.82 1.42 13.51
C TRP A 166 -18.42 2.51 14.43
N PHE A 167 -18.43 3.75 13.97
CA PHE A 167 -19.06 4.87 14.70
C PHE A 167 -20.58 4.68 14.84
N LEU A 168 -21.27 4.28 13.75
CA LEU A 168 -22.71 4.04 13.78
C LEU A 168 -23.07 2.87 14.70
N TYR A 169 -22.32 1.78 14.64
CA TYR A 169 -22.49 0.63 15.52
C TYR A 169 -22.43 1.04 17.01
N TYR A 170 -21.42 1.81 17.41
CA TYR A 170 -21.30 2.28 18.78
C TYR A 170 -22.40 3.26 19.21
N LYS A 171 -22.92 4.06 18.30
CA LYS A 171 -24.04 4.97 18.57
C LYS A 171 -25.36 4.25 18.82
N ILE A 172 -25.54 3.08 18.21
CA ILE A 172 -26.80 2.30 18.33
C ILE A 172 -26.77 1.42 19.59
N TYR A 173 -25.62 0.87 19.95
CA TYR A 173 -25.50 -0.16 20.99
C TYR A 173 -24.85 0.33 22.30
N LYS A 174 -24.57 1.61 22.44
CA LYS A 174 -24.16 2.28 23.67
C LYS A 174 -25.01 3.52 23.94
#